data_e02fb886ffe2fba444d5ec49252df8f6
#
_entry.id   e02fb886ffe2fba444d5ec49252df8f6
#
_cell.length_a   1.000
_cell.length_b   1.000
_cell.length_c   1.000
_cell.angle_alpha   90.00
_cell.angle_beta   90.00
_cell.angle_gamma   90.00
#
_symmetry.space_group_name_H-M   'P 1'
#
loop_
_entity.id
_entity.type
_entity.pdbx_description
1 polymer ?
#
loop_
_entity_poly.entity_id
_entity_poly.type
_entity_poly.pdbx_seq_one_letter_code
_entity_poly.pdbx_strand_id
1 'polypeptide(L)' 'MIKSGQKVKIKKLSKESYFLYKQYKNQSPLMVCPCHLEDKILEVSVIIGNNIALLKFNNDITITYVKDLIIAETVHHQTP' A
#
# COMPACT_ATOMS: atom_id res chain seq x y z
N MET A 1 9.99 0.76 -10.43
CA MET A 1 10.21 0.90 -9.00
C MET A 1 9.12 1.76 -8.37
N ILE A 2 8.60 1.32 -7.24
CA ILE A 2 7.47 2.00 -6.59
C ILE A 2 7.99 3.21 -5.81
N LYS A 3 7.29 4.32 -5.94
CA LYS A 3 7.67 5.59 -5.32
C LYS A 3 6.49 6.24 -4.62
N SER A 4 6.82 7.16 -3.74
CA SER A 4 5.83 8.02 -3.11
C SER A 4 4.95 8.70 -4.14
N GLY A 5 3.66 8.76 -3.88
CA GLY A 5 2.70 9.40 -4.78
C GLY A 5 2.10 8.51 -5.82
N GLN A 6 2.68 7.34 -6.06
CA GLN A 6 2.15 6.43 -7.08
C GLN A 6 0.91 5.71 -6.59
N LYS A 7 0.07 5.30 -7.54
CA LYS A 7 -1.07 4.44 -7.25
C LYS A 7 -0.64 3.01 -7.40
N VAL A 8 -1.01 2.19 -6.44
CA VAL A 8 -0.62 0.79 -6.41
C VAL A 8 -1.79 -0.07 -5.97
N LYS A 9 -1.65 -1.36 -6.18
CA LYS A 9 -2.56 -2.36 -5.62
C LYS A 9 -1.75 -3.42 -4.91
N ILE A 10 -2.36 -4.05 -3.93
CA ILE A 10 -1.74 -5.21 -3.29
C ILE A 10 -1.97 -6.39 -4.22
N LYS A 11 -0.89 -6.90 -4.80
CA LYS A 11 -0.97 -8.03 -5.71
C LYS A 11 -1.32 -9.30 -4.95
N LYS A 12 -0.63 -9.55 -3.86
CA LYS A 12 -0.88 -10.68 -2.99
C LYS A 12 -0.28 -10.36 -1.64
N LEU A 13 -1.10 -10.38 -0.60
CA LEU A 13 -0.63 -10.05 0.73
C LEU A 13 0.16 -11.21 1.30
N SER A 14 1.44 -10.97 1.57
CA SER A 14 2.31 -11.97 2.17
C SER A 14 2.11 -12.01 3.68
N LYS A 15 2.55 -13.12 4.28
CA LYS A 15 2.55 -13.22 5.73
C LYS A 15 3.44 -12.17 6.36
N GLU A 16 4.54 -11.84 5.69
CA GLU A 16 5.47 -10.83 6.20
C GLU A 16 4.79 -9.47 6.31
N SER A 17 4.02 -9.09 5.30
CA SER A 17 3.29 -7.83 5.35
C SER A 17 2.24 -7.83 6.44
N TYR A 18 1.55 -8.96 6.63
CA TYR A 18 0.57 -9.06 7.70
C TYR A 18 1.23 -8.89 9.06
N PHE A 19 2.38 -9.54 9.28
CA PHE A 19 3.09 -9.40 10.55
C PHE A 19 3.64 -7.98 10.73
N LEU A 20 4.08 -7.37 9.63
CA LEU A 20 4.51 -5.98 9.68
C LEU A 20 3.38 -5.07 10.15
N TYR A 21 2.19 -5.26 9.59
CA TYR A 21 1.02 -4.52 10.04
C TYR A 21 0.76 -4.75 11.53
N LYS A 22 0.86 -6.00 11.98
CA LYS A 22 0.60 -6.31 13.39
C LYS A 22 1.57 -5.60 14.32
N GLN A 23 2.80 -5.36 13.86
CA GLN A 23 3.78 -4.62 14.65
C GLN A 23 3.42 -3.13 14.76
N TYR A 24 2.79 -2.57 13.74
CA TYR A 24 2.60 -1.13 13.66
C TYR A 24 1.16 -0.68 13.84
N LYS A 25 0.23 -1.60 13.98
CA LYS A 25 -1.20 -1.25 13.96
C LYS A 25 -1.60 -0.28 15.07
N ASN A 26 -0.86 -0.24 16.16
CA ASN A 26 -1.18 0.64 17.27
C ASN A 26 -0.50 2.00 17.19
N GLN A 27 0.26 2.23 16.12
CA GLN A 27 0.94 3.52 15.94
C GLN A 27 -0.02 4.61 15.49
N SER A 28 -1.15 4.26 14.94
CA SER A 28 -2.12 5.24 14.48
C SER A 28 -3.52 4.62 14.52
N PRO A 29 -4.52 5.40 14.97
CA PRO A 29 -5.91 4.92 14.93
C PRO A 29 -6.44 4.77 13.51
N LEU A 30 -5.74 5.33 12.52
CA LEU A 30 -6.15 5.21 11.12
C LEU A 30 -5.59 3.96 10.44
N MET A 31 -4.71 3.24 11.13
CA MET A 31 -4.07 2.06 10.55
C MET A 31 -5.05 0.91 10.46
N VAL A 32 -5.23 0.37 9.27
CA VAL A 32 -6.11 -0.77 9.04
C VAL A 32 -5.31 -1.91 8.45
N CYS A 33 -5.83 -3.12 8.61
CA CYS A 33 -5.18 -4.30 8.05
C CYS A 33 -5.14 -4.21 6.52
N PRO A 34 -3.98 -4.44 5.91
CA PRO A 34 -3.94 -4.41 4.44
C PRO A 34 -4.85 -5.45 3.80
N CYS A 35 -5.24 -6.48 4.53
CA CYS A 35 -6.17 -7.49 4.01
C CYS A 35 -7.53 -6.89 3.63
N HIS A 36 -7.89 -5.77 4.23
CA HIS A 36 -9.15 -5.10 3.90
C HIS A 36 -9.04 -4.23 2.64
N LEU A 37 -7.84 -4.06 2.12
CA LEU A 37 -7.61 -3.14 1.02
C LEU A 37 -7.02 -3.83 -0.21
N GLU A 38 -7.11 -5.15 -0.27
CA GLU A 38 -6.45 -5.91 -1.33
C GLU A 38 -6.98 -5.61 -2.72
N ASP A 39 -8.22 -5.24 -2.84
CA ASP A 39 -8.81 -4.96 -4.15
C ASP A 39 -8.95 -3.46 -4.42
N LYS A 40 -8.31 -2.64 -3.61
CA LYS A 40 -8.43 -1.19 -3.74
C LYS A 40 -7.20 -0.61 -4.41
N ILE A 41 -7.39 0.56 -5.01
CA ILE A 41 -6.27 1.34 -5.53
C ILE A 41 -5.81 2.27 -4.41
N LEU A 42 -4.55 2.13 -4.05
CA LEU A 42 -3.97 2.81 -2.90
C LEU A 42 -2.92 3.81 -3.38
N GLU A 43 -2.68 4.82 -2.58
CA GLU A 43 -1.62 5.78 -2.88
C GLU A 43 -0.45 5.54 -1.95
N VAL A 44 0.75 5.49 -2.51
CA VAL A 44 1.97 5.36 -1.71
C VAL A 44 2.24 6.69 -1.01
N SER A 45 2.19 6.66 0.31
CA SER A 45 2.47 7.86 1.10
C SER A 45 3.96 8.07 1.25
N VAL A 46 4.67 7.03 1.68
CA VAL A 46 6.11 7.12 1.85
C VAL A 46 6.70 5.71 1.74
N ILE A 47 7.93 5.65 1.25
CA ILE A 47 8.71 4.40 1.20
C ILE A 47 9.76 4.47 2.29
N ILE A 48 9.81 3.44 3.12
CA ILE A 48 10.76 3.37 4.22
C ILE A 48 11.77 2.28 3.87
N GLY A 49 13.04 2.67 3.81
CA GLY A 49 14.14 1.73 3.60
C GLY A 49 14.07 0.93 2.31
N ASN A 50 13.41 1.45 1.29
CA ASN A 50 13.30 0.84 -0.03
C ASN A 50 12.42 -0.40 -0.10
N ASN A 51 11.94 -0.93 1.03
CA ASN A 51 11.18 -2.18 0.99
C ASN A 51 9.86 -2.15 1.75
N ILE A 52 9.56 -1.06 2.44
CA ILE A 52 8.32 -0.91 3.19
C ILE A 52 7.57 0.30 2.66
N ALA A 53 6.27 0.15 2.45
CA ALA A 53 5.43 1.23 1.95
C ALA A 53 4.32 1.53 2.94
N LEU A 54 4.15 2.80 3.26
CA LEU A 54 2.93 3.28 3.91
C LEU A 54 1.98 3.69 2.81
N LEU A 55 0.75 3.21 2.91
CA LEU A 55 -0.24 3.37 1.87
C LEU A 55 -1.47 4.07 2.43
N LYS A 56 -2.12 4.85 1.58
CA LYS A 56 -3.33 5.59 1.93
C LYS A 56 -4.49 5.15 1.08
N PHE A 57 -5.65 5.02 1.69
CA PHE A 57 -6.90 4.81 0.99
C PHE A 57 -7.97 5.62 1.72
N ASN A 58 -8.43 6.70 1.09
CA ASN A 58 -9.33 7.66 1.73
C ASN A 58 -8.67 8.16 3.03
N ASN A 59 -9.30 7.95 4.17
CA ASN A 59 -8.77 8.37 5.46
C ASN A 59 -8.01 7.27 6.19
N ASP A 60 -7.93 6.09 5.60
CA ASP A 60 -7.24 4.97 6.22
C ASP A 60 -5.81 4.89 5.74
N ILE A 61 -4.95 4.31 6.58
CA ILE A 61 -3.59 4.01 6.18
C ILE A 61 -3.31 2.54 6.46
N THR A 62 -2.36 1.99 5.73
CA THR A 62 -1.89 0.65 5.98
C THR A 62 -0.40 0.55 5.65
N ILE A 63 0.18 -0.59 5.92
CA ILE A 63 1.61 -0.79 5.72
C ILE A 63 1.83 -2.18 5.13
N THR A 64 2.69 -2.25 4.12
CA THR A 64 3.06 -3.53 3.51
C THR A 64 4.51 -3.46 3.08
N TYR A 65 5.07 -4.63 2.75
CA TYR A 65 6.33 -4.65 2.01
C TYR A 65 6.06 -4.33 0.55
N VAL A 66 7.00 -3.64 -0.06
CA VAL A 66 6.87 -3.23 -1.47
C VAL A 66 6.71 -4.44 -2.39
N LYS A 67 7.30 -5.56 -2.03
CA LYS A 67 7.24 -6.78 -2.86
C LYS A 67 5.81 -7.26 -3.09
N ASP A 68 4.87 -6.85 -2.24
CA ASP A 68 3.48 -7.28 -2.37
C ASP A 68 2.67 -6.37 -3.28
N LEU A 69 3.28 -5.32 -3.82
CA LEU A 69 2.56 -4.29 -4.55
C LEU A 69 2.85 -4.35 -6.04
N ILE A 70 1.86 -3.91 -6.82
CA ILE A 70 2.07 -3.62 -8.23
C ILE A 70 1.57 -2.22 -8.52
N ILE A 71 2.13 -1.60 -9.55
CA ILE A 71 1.69 -0.28 -9.95
C ILE A 71 0.32 -0.40 -10.58
N ALA A 72 -0.63 0.40 -10.09
CA ALA A 72 -1.99 0.42 -10.59
C ALA A 72 -2.19 1.68 -11.41
N GLU A 73 -1.45 1.80 -12.49
CA GLU A 73 -1.56 2.96 -13.34
C GLU A 73 -2.75 2.87 -14.22
N THR A 74 -3.61 3.85 -14.14
CA THR A 74 -4.66 4.01 -15.11
C THR A 74 -4.11 4.84 -16.22
N VAL A 75 -4.08 4.32 -17.32
CA VAL A 75 -3.59 5.03 -18.46
C VAL A 75 -4.65 5.92 -19.07
N HIS A 76 -4.71 5.86 -19.09
CA HIS A 76 -5.33 6.26 -19.65
C HIS A 76 -5.46 6.72 -20.54
N HIS A 77 -5.49 6.73 -20.78
CA HIS A 77 -5.56 7.06 -21.44
C HIS A 77 -5.77 7.66 -22.12
N GLN A 78 -5.88 7.69 -22.38
CA GLN A 78 -5.99 8.17 -22.97
C GLN A 78 -6.31 8.61 -23.73
N THR A 79 -6.62 8.81 -24.19
CA THR A 79 -6.90 9.23 -24.95
C THR A 79 -7.13 9.76 -25.48
N PRO A 80 -7.25 9.67 -26.09
CA PRO A 80 -7.32 10.40 -26.83
C PRO A 80 -7.99 10.99 -27.24
#